data_70541350ee15831a17f8b6b2799d8ec9
#
_entry.id   70541350ee15831a17f8b6b2799d8ec9
#
_cell.length_a   1.000
_cell.length_b   1.000
_cell.length_c   1.000
_cell.angle_alpha   90.00
_cell.angle_beta   90.00
_cell.angle_gamma   90.00
#
_symmetry.space_group_name_H-M   'P 1'
#
loop_
_entity.id
_entity.type
_entity.pdbx_description
1 polymer ?
#
loop_
_entity_poly.entity_id
_entity_poly.type
_entity_poly.pdbx_seq_one_letter_code
_entity_poly.pdbx_strand_id
1 'polypeptide(L)'
;MEDAVGAYITLIADEALEAAALADQRIKAGGAPALCGIPIALKDLLATDGVRTTCASRILKNFIPPYDATVVEKLRNEGAVVIGKTNMDEFAMGSSNENSAFHPTRNPWDLDRVPGGSSGGSAAAVAAGECVIALGSDTGGSIRQPASFCGVVGLKPTYGRVSRYGLVAFASSLDQIGPLTKNVMDSALLLQAISGPDRRDSTSISGVPIDFVSRLEDGVEGTKVGVPAEYFIGGIDPEVEAVVRVAIDRLSHLGAEIVDVSLPHTEYALSTYYIIAPAEASANLARYNGVKYGYADLSADDIDTLMVNTRGLGFGEEVKRRIMLGTYTLSSGYYEAYYKKAQQVRTLIKRDFVDVFNHVDLLVTPTSPTVAFKIGERTNDPMSMYLSDVMTIPANMAGIPGISIPGGFAHGLPVGVQLMAPPLAEADILRVAHAMELDLNVSAIAPEKMI
;
A
#
# COMPACT_ATOMS: atom_id res chain seq x y z
N MET A 1 12.38 -17.56 -10.34
CA MET A 1 12.41 -16.29 -9.57
C MET A 1 11.71 -16.46 -8.24
N GLU A 2 10.49 -16.94 -8.24
CA GLU A 2 9.69 -17.08 -7.01
C GLU A 2 10.40 -17.83 -5.87
N ASP A 3 11.11 -18.93 -6.17
CA ASP A 3 11.89 -19.68 -5.16
C ASP A 3 12.96 -18.82 -4.45
N ALA A 4 13.43 -17.75 -5.09
CA ALA A 4 14.43 -16.84 -4.51
C ALA A 4 13.78 -15.61 -3.84
N VAL A 5 12.70 -15.10 -4.41
CA VAL A 5 12.01 -13.86 -3.96
C VAL A 5 10.97 -14.18 -2.88
N GLY A 6 10.19 -15.24 -3.05
CA GLY A 6 9.10 -15.62 -2.14
C GLY A 6 8.00 -14.57 -2.11
N ALA A 7 7.57 -14.11 -3.29
CA ALA A 7 6.56 -13.07 -3.39
C ALA A 7 5.13 -13.56 -3.10
N TYR A 8 4.88 -14.87 -3.24
CA TYR A 8 3.53 -15.44 -3.12
C TYR A 8 3.39 -16.38 -1.92
N ILE A 9 2.22 -16.38 -1.29
CA ILE A 9 1.77 -17.41 -0.32
C ILE A 9 1.00 -18.51 -1.04
N THR A 10 0.25 -18.15 -2.09
CA THR A 10 -0.58 -19.09 -2.84
C THR A 10 -0.52 -18.77 -4.33
N LEU A 11 -0.11 -19.73 -5.14
CA LEU A 11 -0.24 -19.69 -6.60
C LEU A 11 -1.47 -20.50 -7.03
N ILE A 12 -2.19 -20.05 -8.05
CA ILE A 12 -3.41 -20.67 -8.60
C ILE A 12 -3.23 -20.90 -10.10
N ALA A 13 -2.23 -21.73 -10.44
CA ALA A 13 -1.78 -21.92 -11.81
C ALA A 13 -2.86 -22.48 -12.74
N ASP A 14 -3.63 -23.48 -12.30
CA ASP A 14 -4.65 -24.12 -13.12
C ASP A 14 -5.79 -23.15 -13.45
N GLU A 15 -6.31 -22.45 -12.44
CA GLU A 15 -7.35 -21.42 -12.60
C GLU A 15 -6.86 -20.24 -13.46
N ALA A 16 -5.59 -19.87 -13.32
CA ALA A 16 -4.98 -18.82 -14.13
C ALA A 16 -4.88 -19.21 -15.61
N LEU A 17 -4.51 -20.45 -15.92
CA LEU A 17 -4.46 -20.96 -17.28
C LEU A 17 -5.86 -21.03 -17.91
N GLU A 18 -6.87 -21.46 -17.16
CA GLU A 18 -8.27 -21.44 -17.61
C GLU A 18 -8.75 -20.01 -17.91
N ALA A 19 -8.49 -19.07 -16.99
CA ALA A 19 -8.83 -17.66 -17.17
C ALA A 19 -8.12 -17.05 -18.39
N ALA A 20 -6.84 -17.38 -18.61
CA ALA A 20 -6.08 -16.94 -19.78
C ALA A 20 -6.68 -17.47 -21.10
N ALA A 21 -7.09 -18.73 -21.14
CA ALA A 21 -7.75 -19.31 -22.32
C ALA A 21 -9.10 -18.63 -22.63
N LEU A 22 -9.87 -18.24 -21.60
CA LEU A 22 -11.10 -17.47 -21.78
C LEU A 22 -10.82 -16.04 -22.25
N ALA A 23 -9.77 -15.41 -21.73
CA ALA A 23 -9.34 -14.08 -22.17
C ALA A 23 -8.91 -14.07 -23.65
N ASP A 24 -8.17 -15.09 -24.11
CA ASP A 24 -7.82 -15.28 -25.50
C ASP A 24 -9.04 -15.35 -26.44
N GLN A 25 -10.09 -16.06 -26.01
CA GLN A 25 -11.34 -16.12 -26.76
C GLN A 25 -12.03 -14.76 -26.86
N ARG A 26 -12.05 -14.02 -25.72
CA ARG A 26 -12.66 -12.69 -25.62
C ARG A 26 -11.91 -11.67 -26.49
N ILE A 27 -10.56 -11.72 -26.49
CA ILE A 27 -9.71 -10.87 -27.33
C ILE A 27 -9.96 -11.17 -28.81
N LYS A 28 -10.00 -12.45 -29.21
CA LYS A 28 -10.28 -12.86 -30.59
C LYS A 28 -11.67 -12.45 -31.07
N ALA A 29 -12.66 -12.40 -30.18
CA ALA A 29 -14.02 -11.96 -30.50
C ALA A 29 -14.12 -10.44 -30.72
N GLY A 30 -13.13 -9.66 -30.29
CA GLY A 30 -13.10 -8.21 -30.37
C GLY A 30 -13.81 -7.50 -29.21
N GLY A 31 -13.40 -6.25 -28.94
CA GLY A 31 -14.00 -5.44 -27.88
C GLY A 31 -13.63 -5.87 -26.45
N ALA A 32 -12.50 -6.55 -26.28
CA ALA A 32 -11.98 -6.89 -24.94
C ALA A 32 -11.59 -5.64 -24.16
N PRO A 33 -11.86 -5.58 -22.84
CA PRO A 33 -11.39 -4.49 -21.97
C PRO A 33 -9.85 -4.43 -21.90
N ALA A 34 -9.33 -3.29 -21.40
CA ALA A 34 -7.90 -3.02 -21.36
C ALA A 34 -7.08 -4.02 -20.54
N LEU A 35 -7.65 -4.58 -19.47
CA LEU A 35 -6.96 -5.55 -18.62
C LEU A 35 -7.22 -7.01 -19.00
N CYS A 36 -7.91 -7.27 -20.10
CA CYS A 36 -8.23 -8.64 -20.52
C CYS A 36 -6.97 -9.43 -20.86
N GLY A 37 -6.76 -10.56 -20.18
CA GLY A 37 -5.58 -11.40 -20.35
C GLY A 37 -4.33 -10.94 -19.60
N ILE A 38 -4.38 -9.82 -18.89
CA ILE A 38 -3.24 -9.29 -18.13
C ILE A 38 -3.07 -10.09 -16.83
N PRO A 39 -1.88 -10.69 -16.56
CA PRO A 39 -1.58 -11.35 -15.29
C PRO A 39 -1.52 -10.37 -14.13
N ILE A 40 -2.33 -10.61 -13.10
CA ILE A 40 -2.40 -9.79 -11.89
C ILE A 40 -2.20 -10.61 -10.63
N ALA A 41 -1.44 -10.06 -9.67
CA ALA A 41 -1.28 -10.60 -8.33
C ALA A 41 -2.11 -9.81 -7.30
N LEU A 42 -2.65 -10.51 -6.31
CA LEU A 42 -3.52 -9.94 -5.27
C LEU A 42 -2.88 -10.08 -3.89
N LYS A 43 -2.74 -8.99 -3.17
CA LYS A 43 -2.30 -9.03 -1.75
C LYS A 43 -3.21 -9.97 -0.95
N ASP A 44 -2.64 -10.81 -0.10
CA ASP A 44 -3.33 -11.95 0.53
C ASP A 44 -4.32 -11.57 1.64
N LEU A 45 -4.76 -10.31 1.68
CA LEU A 45 -5.89 -9.84 2.51
C LEU A 45 -7.14 -9.52 1.67
N LEU A 46 -7.08 -9.65 0.34
CA LEU A 46 -8.23 -9.44 -0.53
C LEU A 46 -8.99 -10.76 -0.65
N ALA A 47 -10.22 -10.82 -0.14
CA ALA A 47 -11.07 -11.99 -0.24
C ALA A 47 -11.25 -12.39 -1.71
N THR A 48 -10.96 -13.64 -2.02
CA THR A 48 -11.03 -14.18 -3.37
C THR A 48 -11.80 -15.49 -3.30
N ASP A 49 -12.96 -15.57 -3.95
CA ASP A 49 -13.86 -16.74 -3.89
C ASP A 49 -13.13 -18.01 -4.32
N GLY A 50 -13.23 -19.03 -3.48
CA GLY A 50 -12.58 -20.34 -3.71
C GLY A 50 -11.06 -20.34 -3.50
N VAL A 51 -10.40 -19.21 -3.30
CA VAL A 51 -8.94 -19.10 -3.15
C VAL A 51 -8.54 -18.78 -1.72
N ARG A 52 -7.62 -19.58 -1.18
CA ARG A 52 -7.08 -19.38 0.18
C ARG A 52 -6.63 -17.93 0.39
N THR A 53 -7.10 -17.30 1.48
CA THR A 53 -6.82 -15.92 1.86
C THR A 53 -6.43 -15.88 3.34
N THR A 54 -5.15 -15.67 3.64
CA THR A 54 -4.59 -15.90 4.97
C THR A 54 -4.23 -14.64 5.73
N CYS A 55 -4.12 -13.49 5.08
CA CYS A 55 -3.53 -12.27 5.64
C CYS A 55 -2.12 -12.49 6.21
N ALA A 56 -1.36 -13.43 5.65
CA ALA A 56 -0.07 -13.88 6.14
C ALA A 56 -0.08 -14.30 7.63
N SER A 57 -1.22 -14.80 8.14
CA SER A 57 -1.44 -15.16 9.55
C SER A 57 -1.80 -16.65 9.72
N ARG A 58 -1.36 -17.22 10.84
CA ARG A 58 -1.82 -18.57 11.25
C ARG A 58 -3.32 -18.59 11.56
N ILE A 59 -3.89 -17.46 11.99
CA ILE A 59 -5.33 -17.30 12.26
C ILE A 59 -6.20 -17.69 11.06
N LEU A 60 -5.80 -17.29 9.85
CA LEU A 60 -6.54 -17.55 8.63
C LEU A 60 -5.84 -18.55 7.69
N LYS A 61 -4.88 -19.33 8.19
CA LYS A 61 -4.02 -20.22 7.40
C LYS A 61 -4.80 -21.09 6.40
N ASN A 62 -5.98 -21.55 6.77
CA ASN A 62 -6.81 -22.46 5.98
C ASN A 62 -8.13 -21.80 5.54
N PHE A 63 -8.26 -20.48 5.65
CA PHE A 63 -9.50 -19.82 5.30
C PHE A 63 -9.65 -19.66 3.78
N ILE A 64 -10.78 -20.09 3.27
CA ILE A 64 -11.19 -19.93 1.86
C ILE A 64 -12.45 -19.08 1.87
N PRO A 65 -12.42 -17.84 1.36
CA PRO A 65 -13.60 -16.98 1.28
C PRO A 65 -14.67 -17.56 0.35
N PRO A 66 -15.97 -17.47 0.70
CA PRO A 66 -17.08 -17.85 -0.18
C PRO A 66 -17.58 -16.66 -1.03
N TYR A 67 -16.77 -15.63 -1.25
CA TYR A 67 -17.10 -14.45 -2.03
C TYR A 67 -15.82 -13.69 -2.43
N ASP A 68 -15.93 -12.90 -3.48
CA ASP A 68 -14.90 -11.98 -3.93
C ASP A 68 -14.98 -10.61 -3.24
N ALA A 69 -13.84 -9.99 -3.00
CA ALA A 69 -13.78 -8.54 -2.78
C ALA A 69 -14.25 -7.80 -4.04
N THR A 70 -14.85 -6.62 -3.88
CA THR A 70 -15.32 -5.80 -5.01
C THR A 70 -14.26 -5.57 -6.08
N VAL A 71 -13.01 -5.34 -5.67
CA VAL A 71 -11.90 -5.18 -6.61
C VAL A 71 -11.61 -6.44 -7.41
N VAL A 72 -11.78 -7.62 -6.81
CA VAL A 72 -11.60 -8.92 -7.47
C VAL A 72 -12.72 -9.16 -8.47
N GLU A 73 -13.98 -8.91 -8.09
CA GLU A 73 -15.14 -8.96 -9.02
C GLU A 73 -14.92 -8.07 -10.24
N LYS A 74 -14.46 -6.83 -10.02
CA LYS A 74 -14.18 -5.87 -11.11
C LYS A 74 -13.07 -6.36 -12.03
N LEU A 75 -11.96 -6.88 -11.48
CA LEU A 75 -10.86 -7.42 -12.26
C LEU A 75 -11.28 -8.66 -13.09
N ARG A 76 -12.08 -9.57 -12.51
CA ARG A 76 -12.65 -10.69 -13.25
C ARG A 76 -13.55 -10.24 -14.41
N ASN A 77 -14.36 -9.19 -14.18
CA ASN A 77 -15.21 -8.60 -15.22
C ASN A 77 -14.38 -7.96 -16.36
N GLU A 78 -13.23 -7.36 -16.03
CA GLU A 78 -12.25 -6.89 -17.00
C GLU A 78 -11.54 -8.04 -17.75
N GLY A 79 -11.63 -9.29 -17.28
CA GLY A 79 -10.94 -10.43 -17.84
C GLY A 79 -9.47 -10.51 -17.47
N ALA A 80 -9.05 -9.84 -16.39
CA ALA A 80 -7.70 -9.97 -15.84
C ALA A 80 -7.47 -11.38 -15.30
N VAL A 81 -6.24 -11.87 -15.43
CA VAL A 81 -5.84 -13.23 -15.03
C VAL A 81 -5.21 -13.19 -13.65
N VAL A 82 -5.95 -13.56 -12.61
CA VAL A 82 -5.39 -13.66 -11.26
C VAL A 82 -4.46 -14.86 -11.19
N ILE A 83 -3.19 -14.63 -10.85
CA ILE A 83 -2.16 -15.68 -10.81
C ILE A 83 -1.84 -16.17 -9.40
N GLY A 84 -2.18 -15.40 -8.36
CA GLY A 84 -1.93 -15.81 -6.99
C GLY A 84 -2.15 -14.70 -5.96
N LYS A 85 -1.91 -15.10 -4.69
CA LYS A 85 -2.03 -14.28 -3.50
C LYS A 85 -0.64 -13.97 -2.97
N THR A 86 -0.28 -12.67 -2.97
CA THR A 86 1.06 -12.22 -2.59
C THR A 86 1.26 -12.15 -1.08
N ASN A 87 2.48 -12.43 -0.66
CA ASN A 87 2.91 -12.34 0.71
C ASN A 87 2.84 -10.90 1.24
N MET A 88 2.76 -10.76 2.55
CA MET A 88 2.55 -9.47 3.22
C MET A 88 2.96 -9.55 4.69
N ASP A 89 3.10 -8.44 5.38
CA ASP A 89 3.13 -8.45 6.84
C ASP A 89 1.77 -8.87 7.41
N GLU A 90 1.78 -9.65 8.48
CA GLU A 90 0.58 -10.23 9.08
C GLU A 90 -0.51 -9.17 9.35
N PHE A 91 -1.72 -9.36 8.81
CA PHE A 91 -2.86 -8.42 8.88
C PHE A 91 -2.50 -6.98 8.48
N ALA A 92 -1.57 -6.82 7.53
CA ALA A 92 -1.05 -5.53 7.07
C ALA A 92 -0.31 -4.72 8.16
N MET A 93 0.20 -5.36 9.21
CA MET A 93 0.91 -4.76 10.33
C MET A 93 2.41 -4.96 10.20
N GLY A 94 3.09 -4.06 9.52
CA GLY A 94 4.53 -4.06 9.32
C GLY A 94 4.94 -3.21 8.12
N SER A 95 6.25 -3.01 7.98
CA SER A 95 6.88 -2.16 6.97
C SER A 95 8.04 -2.86 6.26
N SER A 96 8.15 -4.21 6.40
CA SER A 96 9.29 -4.97 5.87
C SER A 96 8.93 -6.31 5.23
N ASN A 97 7.71 -6.82 5.43
CA ASN A 97 7.27 -8.18 5.08
C ASN A 97 7.89 -9.31 5.93
N GLU A 98 8.63 -8.97 7.00
CA GLU A 98 9.23 -9.96 7.91
C GLU A 98 8.21 -10.54 8.90
N ASN A 99 7.05 -9.91 9.10
CA ASN A 99 6.01 -10.36 10.03
C ASN A 99 5.07 -11.44 9.43
N SER A 100 5.38 -11.96 8.24
CA SER A 100 4.62 -13.08 7.67
C SER A 100 4.77 -14.36 8.48
N ALA A 101 3.66 -15.05 8.75
CA ALA A 101 3.67 -16.36 9.42
C ALA A 101 4.19 -17.51 8.53
N PHE A 102 4.45 -17.25 7.24
CA PHE A 102 4.89 -18.26 6.26
C PHE A 102 6.39 -18.14 5.98
N HIS A 103 6.82 -17.06 5.39
CA HIS A 103 8.22 -16.75 5.05
C HIS A 103 8.36 -15.25 4.81
N PRO A 104 9.56 -14.66 4.93
CA PRO A 104 9.81 -13.30 4.46
C PRO A 104 9.93 -13.27 2.94
N THR A 105 9.40 -12.21 2.31
CA THR A 105 9.72 -11.90 0.91
C THR A 105 11.05 -11.16 0.84
N ARG A 106 11.82 -11.39 -0.21
CA ARG A 106 13.12 -10.76 -0.45
C ARG A 106 13.01 -9.69 -1.53
N ASN A 107 13.84 -8.65 -1.41
CA ASN A 107 13.88 -7.59 -2.40
C ASN A 107 14.57 -8.09 -3.68
N PRO A 108 13.95 -7.96 -4.87
CA PRO A 108 14.57 -8.37 -6.13
C PRO A 108 15.90 -7.68 -6.48
N TRP A 109 16.13 -6.46 -5.98
CA TRP A 109 17.37 -5.73 -6.20
C TRP A 109 18.55 -6.26 -5.37
N ASP A 110 18.26 -6.78 -4.17
CA ASP A 110 19.22 -7.40 -3.27
C ASP A 110 18.48 -8.39 -2.35
N LEU A 111 18.70 -9.69 -2.56
CA LEU A 111 18.00 -10.76 -1.85
C LEU A 111 18.29 -10.82 -0.34
N ASP A 112 19.27 -10.07 0.16
CA ASP A 112 19.55 -9.93 1.58
C ASP A 112 18.76 -8.78 2.23
N ARG A 113 17.94 -8.07 1.45
CA ARG A 113 17.17 -6.91 1.89
C ARG A 113 15.65 -7.14 1.83
N VAL A 114 14.95 -6.32 2.60
CA VAL A 114 13.50 -6.32 2.66
C VAL A 114 12.88 -5.67 1.42
N PRO A 115 11.73 -6.14 0.93
CA PRO A 115 10.99 -5.49 -0.16
C PRO A 115 10.19 -4.27 0.33
N GLY A 116 10.19 -4.01 1.64
CA GLY A 116 9.23 -3.12 2.29
C GLY A 116 7.92 -3.83 2.62
N GLY A 117 6.98 -3.09 3.19
CA GLY A 117 5.70 -3.66 3.64
C GLY A 117 4.64 -2.57 3.93
N SER A 118 3.44 -3.04 4.16
CA SER A 118 3.03 -4.46 4.26
C SER A 118 2.72 -5.15 2.92
N SER A 119 2.72 -4.45 1.76
CA SER A 119 2.48 -5.06 0.43
C SER A 119 3.80 -5.49 -0.24
N GLY A 120 4.76 -6.02 0.54
CA GLY A 120 6.10 -6.36 0.06
C GLY A 120 6.09 -7.42 -1.04
N GLY A 121 5.28 -8.47 -0.91
CA GLY A 121 5.13 -9.49 -1.95
C GLY A 121 4.56 -8.93 -3.26
N SER A 122 3.57 -8.01 -3.20
CA SER A 122 3.02 -7.38 -4.40
C SER A 122 4.05 -6.51 -5.12
N ALA A 123 4.84 -5.71 -4.36
CA ALA A 123 5.89 -4.89 -4.93
C ALA A 123 7.02 -5.74 -5.53
N ALA A 124 7.45 -6.77 -4.82
CA ALA A 124 8.50 -7.68 -5.26
C ALA A 124 8.09 -8.48 -6.51
N ALA A 125 6.86 -8.99 -6.57
CA ALA A 125 6.33 -9.71 -7.73
C ALA A 125 6.36 -8.85 -9.01
N VAL A 126 5.92 -7.59 -8.91
CA VAL A 126 5.99 -6.62 -10.03
C VAL A 126 7.44 -6.32 -10.39
N ALA A 127 8.30 -6.03 -9.39
CA ALA A 127 9.70 -5.72 -9.63
C ALA A 127 10.44 -6.88 -10.32
N ALA A 128 10.18 -8.11 -9.86
CA ALA A 128 10.75 -9.34 -10.41
C ALA A 128 10.17 -9.74 -11.78
N GLY A 129 9.11 -9.08 -12.27
CA GLY A 129 8.42 -9.48 -13.51
C GLY A 129 7.62 -10.78 -13.38
N GLU A 130 7.27 -11.19 -12.18
CA GLU A 130 6.42 -12.37 -11.92
C GLU A 130 4.94 -12.10 -12.20
N CYS A 131 4.54 -10.86 -12.23
CA CYS A 131 3.27 -10.38 -12.75
C CYS A 131 3.45 -9.01 -13.43
N VAL A 132 2.50 -8.62 -14.27
CA VAL A 132 2.52 -7.30 -14.93
C VAL A 132 2.10 -6.20 -13.94
N ILE A 133 1.04 -6.45 -13.20
CA ILE A 133 0.41 -5.54 -12.24
C ILE A 133 0.02 -6.28 -10.97
N ALA A 134 -0.08 -5.57 -9.84
CA ALA A 134 -0.56 -6.14 -8.59
C ALA A 134 -1.46 -5.17 -7.82
N LEU A 135 -2.30 -5.70 -6.93
CA LEU A 135 -3.00 -4.92 -5.92
C LEU A 135 -2.32 -5.06 -4.57
N GLY A 136 -2.22 -3.92 -3.88
CA GLY A 136 -1.81 -3.81 -2.50
C GLY A 136 -2.88 -3.13 -1.63
N SER A 137 -2.54 -2.91 -0.36
CA SER A 137 -3.30 -2.04 0.55
C SER A 137 -2.36 -1.10 1.29
N ASP A 138 -2.84 0.12 1.58
CA ASP A 138 -2.06 1.18 2.21
C ASP A 138 -2.86 1.77 3.38
N THR A 139 -2.33 1.63 4.58
CA THR A 139 -2.90 2.14 5.82
C THR A 139 -2.03 3.25 6.42
N GLY A 140 -0.71 3.14 6.25
CA GLY A 140 0.29 4.11 6.69
C GLY A 140 1.43 4.31 5.68
N GLY A 141 1.37 3.67 4.50
CA GLY A 141 2.43 3.68 3.50
C GLY A 141 2.61 2.35 2.78
N SER A 142 1.79 1.36 3.12
CA SER A 142 2.02 -0.05 2.75
C SER A 142 1.85 -0.39 1.26
N ILE A 143 1.61 0.58 0.38
CA ILE A 143 1.77 0.49 -1.08
C ILE A 143 2.99 1.29 -1.51
N ARG A 144 3.08 2.56 -1.06
CA ARG A 144 4.07 3.53 -1.52
C ARG A 144 5.48 3.19 -1.04
N GLN A 145 5.64 2.81 0.23
CA GLN A 145 6.94 2.47 0.79
C GLN A 145 7.54 1.21 0.13
N PRO A 146 6.84 0.05 0.01
CA PRO A 146 7.40 -1.10 -0.72
C PRO A 146 7.59 -0.81 -2.21
N ALA A 147 6.78 0.06 -2.84
CA ALA A 147 7.02 0.51 -4.19
C ALA A 147 8.36 1.25 -4.32
N SER A 148 8.67 2.14 -3.37
CA SER A 148 9.96 2.84 -3.30
C SER A 148 11.14 1.85 -3.16
N PHE A 149 11.03 0.87 -2.27
CA PHE A 149 12.11 -0.09 -2.01
C PHE A 149 12.33 -1.08 -3.16
N CYS A 150 11.28 -1.39 -3.91
CA CYS A 150 11.36 -2.32 -5.05
C CYS A 150 11.53 -1.62 -6.41
N GLY A 151 11.55 -0.28 -6.47
CA GLY A 151 11.71 0.48 -7.71
C GLY A 151 10.52 0.30 -8.67
N VAL A 152 9.31 0.31 -8.15
CA VAL A 152 8.06 0.23 -8.91
C VAL A 152 7.14 1.40 -8.58
N VAL A 153 6.07 1.58 -9.34
CA VAL A 153 5.04 2.58 -9.09
C VAL A 153 4.04 2.04 -8.09
N GLY A 154 3.73 2.81 -7.05
CA GLY A 154 2.71 2.45 -6.04
C GLY A 154 1.76 3.60 -5.76
N LEU A 155 0.47 3.42 -6.04
CA LEU A 155 -0.54 4.46 -5.88
C LEU A 155 -1.54 4.10 -4.77
N LYS A 156 -1.61 4.97 -3.77
CA LYS A 156 -2.70 5.00 -2.80
C LYS A 156 -3.73 6.04 -3.23
N PRO A 157 -4.94 5.66 -3.66
CA PRO A 157 -5.97 6.64 -4.02
C PRO A 157 -6.54 7.35 -2.80
N THR A 158 -7.40 8.32 -3.02
CA THR A 158 -8.23 8.97 -1.99
C THR A 158 -9.00 7.92 -1.20
N TYR A 159 -9.09 8.09 0.12
CA TYR A 159 -9.89 7.21 0.98
C TYR A 159 -11.34 7.14 0.49
N GLY A 160 -11.82 5.92 0.24
CA GLY A 160 -13.15 5.65 -0.29
C GLY A 160 -13.27 5.70 -1.83
N ARG A 161 -12.20 6.00 -2.58
CA ARG A 161 -12.20 5.97 -4.06
C ARG A 161 -12.37 4.55 -4.61
N VAL A 162 -11.80 3.58 -3.93
CA VAL A 162 -11.89 2.14 -4.21
C VAL A 162 -12.62 1.48 -3.04
N SER A 163 -13.59 0.63 -3.33
CA SER A 163 -14.35 -0.11 -2.31
C SER A 163 -13.46 -1.00 -1.48
N ARG A 164 -13.71 -1.04 -0.17
CA ARG A 164 -13.06 -1.92 0.80
C ARG A 164 -13.87 -3.17 1.13
N TYR A 165 -14.98 -3.41 0.44
CA TYR A 165 -15.73 -4.65 0.62
C TYR A 165 -14.87 -5.85 0.22
N GLY A 166 -14.72 -6.80 1.16
CA GLY A 166 -13.85 -7.97 1.00
C GLY A 166 -12.36 -7.72 1.29
N LEU A 167 -11.95 -6.50 1.66
CA LEU A 167 -10.66 -6.22 2.27
C LEU A 167 -10.71 -6.61 3.74
N VAL A 168 -9.83 -7.50 4.20
CA VAL A 168 -9.68 -7.80 5.62
C VAL A 168 -9.10 -6.58 6.33
N ALA A 169 -9.86 -6.04 7.28
CA ALA A 169 -9.56 -4.75 7.88
C ALA A 169 -8.38 -4.79 8.87
N PHE A 170 -7.46 -3.85 8.71
CA PHE A 170 -6.51 -3.45 9.74
C PHE A 170 -7.05 -2.23 10.51
N ALA A 171 -7.11 -1.06 9.88
CA ALA A 171 -7.61 0.18 10.47
C ALA A 171 -8.67 0.81 9.54
N SER A 172 -9.93 0.66 9.90
CA SER A 172 -11.09 0.95 9.04
C SER A 172 -11.16 2.40 8.56
N SER A 173 -10.60 3.37 9.30
CA SER A 173 -10.59 4.78 8.92
C SER A 173 -9.39 5.18 8.05
N LEU A 174 -8.51 4.23 7.71
CA LEU A 174 -7.23 4.48 7.02
C LEU A 174 -7.01 3.56 5.81
N ASP A 175 -7.45 2.30 5.90
CA ASP A 175 -7.17 1.27 4.88
C ASP A 175 -7.67 1.69 3.50
N GLN A 176 -6.81 1.54 2.49
CA GLN A 176 -7.17 1.78 1.09
C GLN A 176 -6.47 0.77 0.17
N ILE A 177 -7.19 0.22 -0.81
CA ILE A 177 -6.65 -0.64 -1.87
C ILE A 177 -6.11 0.25 -2.99
N GLY A 178 -4.99 -0.17 -3.60
CA GLY A 178 -4.44 0.54 -4.76
C GLY A 178 -3.43 -0.28 -5.56
N PRO A 179 -3.05 0.25 -6.74
CA PRO A 179 -2.14 -0.36 -7.69
C PRO A 179 -0.68 -0.43 -7.23
N LEU A 180 0.01 -1.49 -7.69
CA LEU A 180 1.46 -1.61 -7.79
C LEU A 180 1.79 -2.06 -9.22
N THR A 181 2.60 -1.29 -9.96
CA THR A 181 2.82 -1.46 -11.40
C THR A 181 4.24 -1.07 -11.81
N LYS A 182 4.67 -1.43 -13.03
CA LYS A 182 5.98 -1.02 -13.56
C LYS A 182 6.03 0.44 -13.96
N ASN A 183 4.91 1.01 -14.40
CA ASN A 183 4.80 2.36 -14.92
C ASN A 183 3.49 3.03 -14.51
N VAL A 184 3.42 4.35 -14.70
CA VAL A 184 2.28 5.18 -14.30
C VAL A 184 1.04 4.92 -15.16
N MET A 185 1.20 4.62 -16.46
CA MET A 185 0.09 4.30 -17.36
C MET A 185 -0.67 3.05 -16.86
N ASP A 186 0.05 1.98 -16.53
CA ASP A 186 -0.55 0.76 -15.99
C ASP A 186 -1.27 1.03 -14.65
N SER A 187 -0.71 1.93 -13.82
CA SER A 187 -1.33 2.36 -12.57
C SER A 187 -2.66 3.08 -12.81
N ALA A 188 -2.72 3.95 -13.83
CA ALA A 188 -3.95 4.65 -14.22
C ALA A 188 -5.03 3.68 -14.74
N LEU A 189 -4.66 2.76 -15.62
CA LEU A 189 -5.55 1.73 -16.16
C LEU A 189 -6.11 0.83 -15.05
N LEU A 190 -5.24 0.36 -14.15
CA LEU A 190 -5.64 -0.50 -13.04
C LEU A 190 -6.53 0.25 -12.05
N LEU A 191 -6.18 1.51 -11.69
CA LEU A 191 -7.03 2.32 -10.83
C LEU A 191 -8.40 2.57 -11.44
N GLN A 192 -8.45 2.83 -12.77
CA GLN A 192 -9.72 3.03 -13.48
C GLN A 192 -10.63 1.81 -13.38
N ALA A 193 -10.07 0.61 -13.58
CA ALA A 193 -10.81 -0.63 -13.51
C ALA A 193 -11.40 -0.91 -12.12
N ILE A 194 -10.66 -0.62 -11.03
CA ILE A 194 -11.09 -0.95 -9.66
C ILE A 194 -11.88 0.17 -8.97
N SER A 195 -11.87 1.41 -9.49
CA SER A 195 -12.55 2.57 -8.89
C SER A 195 -14.07 2.54 -9.05
N GLY A 196 -14.75 3.35 -8.24
CA GLY A 196 -16.19 3.61 -8.35
C GLY A 196 -17.02 3.16 -7.15
N PRO A 197 -18.30 3.55 -7.12
CA PRO A 197 -19.16 3.35 -5.96
C PRO A 197 -19.50 1.87 -5.72
N ASP A 198 -19.64 1.51 -4.46
CA ASP A 198 -20.10 0.21 -4.02
C ASP A 198 -21.08 0.35 -2.85
N ARG A 199 -22.28 -0.18 -3.01
CA ARG A 199 -23.32 -0.15 -1.96
C ARG A 199 -22.97 -1.01 -0.73
N ARG A 200 -22.01 -1.92 -0.86
CA ARG A 200 -21.52 -2.80 0.22
C ARG A 200 -20.47 -2.12 1.11
N ASP A 201 -19.92 -0.97 0.67
CA ASP A 201 -19.00 -0.14 1.46
C ASP A 201 -19.59 1.26 1.65
N SER A 202 -20.01 1.57 2.86
CA SER A 202 -20.63 2.86 3.22
C SER A 202 -19.66 4.06 3.11
N THR A 203 -18.36 3.81 2.99
CA THR A 203 -17.34 4.86 2.79
C THR A 203 -17.02 5.10 1.32
N SER A 204 -17.58 4.29 0.42
CA SER A 204 -17.34 4.40 -1.02
C SER A 204 -17.92 5.69 -1.59
N ILE A 205 -17.09 6.42 -2.35
CA ILE A 205 -17.46 7.71 -2.92
C ILE A 205 -18.25 7.50 -4.22
N SER A 206 -19.33 8.27 -4.41
CA SER A 206 -20.18 8.24 -5.59
C SER A 206 -20.18 9.59 -6.32
N GLY A 207 -20.58 9.57 -7.61
CA GLY A 207 -20.78 10.79 -8.40
C GLY A 207 -19.51 11.48 -8.89
N VAL A 208 -18.34 10.84 -8.75
CA VAL A 208 -17.06 11.40 -9.22
C VAL A 208 -16.62 10.69 -10.49
N PRO A 209 -16.21 11.42 -11.53
CA PRO A 209 -15.70 10.82 -12.78
C PRO A 209 -14.55 9.85 -12.55
N ILE A 210 -14.51 8.79 -13.37
CA ILE A 210 -13.45 7.78 -13.38
C ILE A 210 -12.82 7.84 -14.77
N ASP A 211 -11.89 8.79 -14.94
CA ASP A 211 -11.05 8.90 -16.12
C ASP A 211 -9.66 9.34 -15.66
N PHE A 212 -8.74 8.41 -15.67
CA PHE A 212 -7.37 8.63 -15.23
C PHE A 212 -6.37 8.56 -16.37
N VAL A 213 -6.81 8.26 -17.58
CA VAL A 213 -5.95 8.02 -18.74
C VAL A 213 -5.94 9.18 -19.73
N SER A 214 -7.09 9.81 -19.94
CA SER A 214 -7.25 10.80 -21.03
C SER A 214 -6.31 12.02 -20.94
N ARG A 215 -5.85 12.35 -19.72
CA ARG A 215 -5.02 13.53 -19.43
C ARG A 215 -3.57 13.20 -19.09
N LEU A 216 -3.15 11.94 -19.19
CA LEU A 216 -1.79 11.53 -18.79
C LEU A 216 -0.69 12.26 -19.59
N GLU A 217 -0.93 12.59 -20.85
CA GLU A 217 0.04 13.24 -21.73
C GLU A 217 -0.05 14.77 -21.73
N ASP A 218 -0.91 15.40 -20.90
CA ASP A 218 -1.08 16.86 -20.84
C ASP A 218 0.15 17.62 -20.32
N GLY A 219 1.17 16.91 -19.81
CA GLY A 219 2.39 17.52 -19.26
C GLY A 219 2.19 18.18 -17.90
N VAL A 220 3.15 19.03 -17.49
CA VAL A 220 3.17 19.65 -16.15
C VAL A 220 3.24 21.19 -16.19
N GLU A 221 3.27 21.80 -17.35
CA GLU A 221 3.44 23.25 -17.50
C GLU A 221 2.42 24.04 -16.68
N GLY A 222 2.89 25.00 -15.89
CA GLY A 222 2.07 25.83 -15.02
C GLY A 222 1.52 25.16 -13.77
N THR A 223 1.81 23.87 -13.54
CA THR A 223 1.43 23.17 -12.31
C THR A 223 2.26 23.67 -11.13
N LYS A 224 1.62 24.08 -10.03
CA LYS A 224 2.31 24.48 -8.80
C LYS A 224 2.57 23.26 -7.93
N VAL A 225 3.85 23.00 -7.66
CA VAL A 225 4.29 21.85 -6.86
C VAL A 225 4.95 22.33 -5.57
N GLY A 226 4.33 22.05 -4.43
CA GLY A 226 4.84 22.42 -3.12
C GLY A 226 5.90 21.44 -2.61
N VAL A 227 6.96 21.98 -2.01
CA VAL A 227 8.01 21.21 -1.32
C VAL A 227 7.91 21.49 0.19
N PRO A 228 7.34 20.57 1.00
CA PRO A 228 7.19 20.80 2.44
C PRO A 228 8.53 20.70 3.16
N ALA A 229 8.92 21.74 3.88
CA ALA A 229 10.21 21.82 4.58
C ALA A 229 10.39 20.67 5.59
N GLU A 230 9.30 20.24 6.26
CA GLU A 230 9.30 19.21 7.31
C GLU A 230 9.73 17.83 6.81
N TYR A 231 9.63 17.58 5.51
CA TYR A 231 10.06 16.32 4.88
C TYR A 231 11.57 16.27 4.59
N PHE A 232 12.29 17.39 4.80
CA PHE A 232 13.73 17.51 4.53
C PHE A 232 14.52 17.95 5.79
N ILE A 233 13.91 17.81 6.98
CA ILE A 233 14.53 18.10 8.27
C ILE A 233 15.09 16.80 8.84
N GLY A 234 16.40 16.60 8.81
CA GLY A 234 17.15 15.57 9.54
C GLY A 234 16.58 14.12 9.54
N GLY A 235 17.47 13.13 9.50
CA GLY A 235 17.04 11.73 9.53
C GLY A 235 16.79 11.09 8.16
N ILE A 236 16.90 11.84 7.07
CA ILE A 236 16.94 11.30 5.71
C ILE A 236 18.39 10.95 5.38
N ASP A 237 18.59 9.82 4.70
CA ASP A 237 19.87 9.48 4.08
C ASP A 237 20.25 10.56 3.04
N PRO A 238 21.45 11.16 3.11
CA PRO A 238 21.84 12.24 2.20
C PRO A 238 21.81 11.87 0.72
N GLU A 239 22.10 10.62 0.35
CA GLU A 239 22.00 10.17 -1.05
C GLU A 239 20.54 10.05 -1.49
N VAL A 240 19.64 9.62 -0.60
CA VAL A 240 18.18 9.60 -0.86
C VAL A 240 17.68 11.03 -1.05
N GLU A 241 18.04 11.97 -0.18
CA GLU A 241 17.67 13.38 -0.33
C GLU A 241 18.18 13.95 -1.65
N ALA A 242 19.42 13.68 -2.03
CA ALA A 242 20.00 14.16 -3.29
C ALA A 242 19.20 13.67 -4.51
N VAL A 243 18.80 12.40 -4.55
CA VAL A 243 17.95 11.85 -5.64
C VAL A 243 16.61 12.59 -5.71
N VAL A 244 15.95 12.82 -4.58
CA VAL A 244 14.66 13.52 -4.55
C VAL A 244 14.80 14.98 -4.98
N ARG A 245 15.89 15.66 -4.58
CA ARG A 245 16.17 17.05 -5.01
C ARG A 245 16.36 17.12 -6.54
N VAL A 246 17.09 16.18 -7.13
CA VAL A 246 17.23 16.07 -8.59
C VAL A 246 15.86 15.90 -9.26
N ALA A 247 15.00 15.06 -8.73
CA ALA A 247 13.66 14.86 -9.29
C ALA A 247 12.79 16.13 -9.19
N ILE A 248 12.92 16.93 -8.12
CA ILE A 248 12.26 18.24 -7.97
C ILE A 248 12.80 19.24 -9.03
N ASP A 249 14.12 19.29 -9.23
CA ASP A 249 14.73 20.14 -10.25
C ASP A 249 14.25 19.76 -11.67
N ARG A 250 14.07 18.47 -11.93
CA ARG A 250 13.52 17.97 -13.22
C ARG A 250 12.08 18.41 -13.42
N LEU A 251 11.22 18.40 -12.39
CA LEU A 251 9.87 18.97 -12.47
C LEU A 251 9.88 20.44 -12.87
N SER A 252 10.78 21.22 -12.30
CA SER A 252 10.96 22.64 -12.68
C SER A 252 11.36 22.79 -14.15
N HIS A 253 12.29 21.96 -14.65
CA HIS A 253 12.69 21.96 -16.05
C HIS A 253 11.56 21.56 -17.02
N LEU A 254 10.62 20.73 -16.57
CA LEU A 254 9.42 20.37 -17.33
C LEU A 254 8.35 21.48 -17.33
N GLY A 255 8.56 22.58 -16.62
CA GLY A 255 7.68 23.75 -16.59
C GLY A 255 6.76 23.84 -15.37
N ALA A 256 6.96 23.03 -14.34
CA ALA A 256 6.26 23.19 -13.06
C ALA A 256 6.85 24.36 -12.24
N GLU A 257 5.98 25.08 -11.51
CA GLU A 257 6.36 26.09 -10.54
C GLU A 257 6.61 25.44 -9.18
N ILE A 258 7.87 25.43 -8.71
CA ILE A 258 8.24 24.86 -7.41
C ILE A 258 8.05 25.91 -6.32
N VAL A 259 7.32 25.56 -5.26
CA VAL A 259 6.93 26.47 -4.16
C VAL A 259 7.33 25.84 -2.82
N ASP A 260 8.10 26.56 -2.00
CA ASP A 260 8.36 26.13 -0.62
C ASP A 260 7.08 26.27 0.22
N VAL A 261 6.73 25.22 0.93
CA VAL A 261 5.53 25.17 1.78
C VAL A 261 5.83 24.53 3.15
N SER A 262 4.88 24.62 4.08
CA SER A 262 5.01 24.05 5.42
C SER A 262 3.77 23.20 5.78
N LEU A 263 4.01 22.06 6.45
CA LEU A 263 3.01 21.16 7.03
C LEU A 263 3.34 20.96 8.53
N PRO A 264 3.14 21.97 9.38
CA PRO A 264 3.72 22.05 10.71
C PRO A 264 3.29 20.93 11.67
N HIS A 265 2.14 20.28 11.46
CA HIS A 265 1.70 19.18 12.30
C HIS A 265 2.16 17.80 11.82
N THR A 266 2.96 17.72 10.73
CA THR A 266 3.51 16.46 10.21
C THR A 266 4.37 15.74 11.25
N GLU A 267 5.08 16.44 12.12
CA GLU A 267 5.88 15.86 13.21
C GLU A 267 5.08 14.94 14.14
N TYR A 268 3.77 15.17 14.28
CA TYR A 268 2.88 14.37 15.13
C TYR A 268 2.24 13.19 14.41
N ALA A 269 2.44 13.04 13.09
CA ALA A 269 1.71 12.07 12.29
C ALA A 269 2.02 10.62 12.71
N LEU A 270 3.29 10.31 12.95
CA LEU A 270 3.73 8.98 13.37
C LEU A 270 3.07 8.56 14.69
N SER A 271 3.18 9.39 15.74
CA SER A 271 2.58 9.09 17.04
C SER A 271 1.06 9.01 16.99
N THR A 272 0.42 9.90 16.22
CA THR A 272 -1.03 9.89 15.99
C THR A 272 -1.48 8.59 15.31
N TYR A 273 -0.76 8.13 14.30
CA TYR A 273 -1.02 6.87 13.61
C TYR A 273 -0.93 5.68 14.55
N TYR A 274 0.15 5.59 15.35
CA TYR A 274 0.36 4.46 16.28
C TYR A 274 -0.56 4.48 17.50
N ILE A 275 -1.39 5.49 17.67
CA ILE A 275 -2.53 5.50 18.59
C ILE A 275 -3.81 5.04 17.88
N ILE A 276 -4.14 5.63 16.72
CA ILE A 276 -5.41 5.39 16.02
C ILE A 276 -5.43 4.00 15.38
N ALA A 277 -4.41 3.63 14.60
CA ALA A 277 -4.40 2.38 13.88
C ALA A 277 -4.42 1.14 14.80
N PRO A 278 -3.61 1.06 15.90
CA PRO A 278 -3.72 -0.01 16.88
C PRO A 278 -5.08 -0.05 17.59
N ALA A 279 -5.69 1.10 17.91
CA ALA A 279 -7.02 1.16 18.51
C ALA A 279 -8.07 0.51 17.59
N GLU A 280 -8.07 0.85 16.32
CA GLU A 280 -8.97 0.25 15.33
C GLU A 280 -8.66 -1.23 15.08
N ALA A 281 -7.37 -1.61 15.03
CA ALA A 281 -6.93 -3.00 14.92
C ALA A 281 -7.45 -3.86 16.07
N SER A 282 -7.35 -3.38 17.32
CA SER A 282 -7.83 -4.12 18.49
C SER A 282 -9.32 -4.45 18.37
N ALA A 283 -10.13 -3.53 17.86
CA ALA A 283 -11.55 -3.74 17.60
C ALA A 283 -11.80 -4.66 16.39
N ASN A 284 -11.11 -4.44 15.27
CA ASN A 284 -11.28 -5.22 14.05
C ASN A 284 -10.84 -6.68 14.22
N LEU A 285 -9.75 -6.95 14.95
CA LEU A 285 -9.22 -8.28 15.15
C LEU A 285 -9.86 -9.01 16.34
N ALA A 286 -10.77 -8.38 17.09
CA ALA A 286 -11.53 -9.03 18.15
C ALA A 286 -12.38 -10.23 17.68
N ARG A 287 -12.77 -10.22 16.39
CA ARG A 287 -13.56 -11.30 15.77
C ARG A 287 -12.81 -12.63 15.59
N TYR A 288 -11.48 -12.61 15.66
CA TYR A 288 -10.63 -13.79 15.53
C TYR A 288 -10.38 -14.41 16.92
N ASN A 289 -11.37 -15.08 17.44
CA ASN A 289 -11.39 -15.64 18.79
C ASN A 289 -11.51 -17.18 18.83
N GLY A 290 -11.44 -17.84 17.67
CA GLY A 290 -11.54 -19.30 17.56
C GLY A 290 -12.96 -19.86 17.59
N VAL A 291 -14.01 -19.02 17.69
CA VAL A 291 -15.40 -19.50 17.81
C VAL A 291 -16.13 -19.57 16.47
N LYS A 292 -15.97 -18.52 15.63
CA LYS A 292 -16.78 -18.38 14.40
C LYS A 292 -16.08 -18.93 13.16
N TYR A 293 -14.81 -18.62 12.97
CA TYR A 293 -14.00 -19.01 11.82
C TYR A 293 -12.51 -18.79 12.10
N GLY A 294 -11.66 -19.35 11.26
CA GLY A 294 -10.22 -19.30 11.40
C GLY A 294 -9.67 -20.41 12.31
N TYR A 295 -8.42 -20.24 12.71
CA TYR A 295 -7.76 -21.15 13.65
C TYR A 295 -8.45 -21.13 15.01
N ALA A 296 -8.59 -22.32 15.61
CA ALA A 296 -9.07 -22.50 16.97
C ALA A 296 -8.20 -23.56 17.69
N ASP A 297 -7.81 -23.29 18.92
CA ASP A 297 -7.15 -24.28 19.79
C ASP A 297 -8.22 -25.19 20.42
N LEU A 298 -8.57 -26.26 19.72
CA LEU A 298 -9.58 -27.23 20.16
C LEU A 298 -9.10 -28.14 21.29
N SER A 299 -7.88 -27.99 21.78
CA SER A 299 -7.39 -28.73 22.94
C SER A 299 -7.78 -28.07 24.28
N ALA A 300 -8.36 -26.88 24.24
CA ALA A 300 -8.79 -26.15 25.45
C ALA A 300 -10.05 -26.79 26.08
N ASP A 301 -10.06 -26.85 27.39
CA ASP A 301 -11.17 -27.48 28.19
C ASP A 301 -12.36 -26.51 28.36
N ASP A 302 -12.18 -25.22 28.16
CA ASP A 302 -13.21 -24.19 28.31
C ASP A 302 -13.06 -23.06 27.25
N ILE A 303 -14.11 -22.25 27.15
CA ILE A 303 -14.20 -21.20 26.12
C ILE A 303 -13.18 -20.07 26.33
N ASP A 304 -12.89 -19.70 27.57
CA ASP A 304 -11.95 -18.61 27.84
C ASP A 304 -10.51 -19.05 27.48
N THR A 305 -10.14 -20.26 27.91
CA THR A 305 -8.87 -20.89 27.52
C THR A 305 -8.74 -21.05 25.99
N LEU A 306 -9.82 -21.48 25.32
CA LEU A 306 -9.84 -21.56 23.85
C LEU A 306 -9.54 -20.20 23.20
N MET A 307 -10.22 -19.14 23.64
CA MET A 307 -10.00 -17.80 23.09
C MET A 307 -8.59 -17.29 23.36
N VAL A 308 -8.06 -17.45 24.57
CA VAL A 308 -6.71 -17.01 24.95
C VAL A 308 -5.66 -17.76 24.15
N ASN A 309 -5.74 -19.08 24.09
CA ASN A 309 -4.78 -19.91 23.36
C ASN A 309 -4.83 -19.65 21.86
N THR A 310 -6.04 -19.57 21.28
CA THR A 310 -6.22 -19.28 19.85
C THR A 310 -5.53 -17.99 19.45
N ARG A 311 -5.74 -16.92 20.20
CA ARG A 311 -5.14 -15.61 19.91
C ARG A 311 -3.65 -15.59 20.21
N GLY A 312 -3.22 -16.21 21.31
CA GLY A 312 -1.82 -16.32 21.72
C GLY A 312 -0.94 -17.10 20.73
N LEU A 313 -1.45 -18.21 20.20
CA LEU A 313 -0.74 -19.09 19.26
C LEU A 313 -0.91 -18.67 17.80
N GLY A 314 -2.06 -18.06 17.47
CA GLY A 314 -2.44 -17.73 16.11
C GLY A 314 -1.90 -16.41 15.61
N PHE A 315 -1.80 -15.37 16.45
CA PHE A 315 -1.24 -14.08 16.10
C PHE A 315 0.28 -14.02 16.31
N GLY A 316 0.98 -13.35 15.38
CA GLY A 316 2.39 -12.99 15.52
C GLY A 316 2.62 -11.86 16.53
N GLU A 317 3.89 -11.63 16.87
CA GLU A 317 4.29 -10.71 17.96
C GLU A 317 3.91 -9.25 17.67
N GLU A 318 4.07 -8.77 16.44
CA GLU A 318 3.72 -7.39 16.10
C GLU A 318 2.20 -7.15 16.18
N VAL A 319 1.40 -8.09 15.68
CA VAL A 319 -0.07 -8.01 15.76
C VAL A 319 -0.52 -8.01 17.24
N LYS A 320 0.05 -8.89 18.08
CA LYS A 320 -0.23 -8.91 19.53
C LYS A 320 0.13 -7.58 20.18
N ARG A 321 1.30 -7.01 19.86
CA ARG A 321 1.74 -5.71 20.37
C ARG A 321 0.74 -4.61 20.02
N ARG A 322 0.31 -4.51 18.76
CA ARG A 322 -0.67 -3.50 18.32
C ARG A 322 -2.05 -3.70 18.93
N ILE A 323 -2.52 -4.94 19.07
CA ILE A 323 -3.78 -5.22 19.78
C ILE A 323 -3.71 -4.75 21.23
N MET A 324 -2.61 -5.02 21.93
CA MET A 324 -2.43 -4.59 23.33
C MET A 324 -2.38 -3.06 23.45
N LEU A 325 -1.61 -2.38 22.58
CA LEU A 325 -1.56 -0.92 22.55
C LEU A 325 -2.94 -0.31 22.25
N GLY A 326 -3.67 -0.86 21.30
CA GLY A 326 -5.02 -0.40 20.96
C GLY A 326 -6.01 -0.60 22.09
N THR A 327 -5.99 -1.75 22.74
CA THR A 327 -6.84 -2.05 23.90
C THR A 327 -6.54 -1.09 25.05
N TYR A 328 -5.25 -0.81 25.30
CA TYR A 328 -4.84 0.15 26.32
C TYR A 328 -5.35 1.57 26.01
N THR A 329 -5.18 2.05 24.79
CA THR A 329 -5.59 3.40 24.39
C THR A 329 -7.11 3.60 24.38
N LEU A 330 -7.88 2.53 24.26
CA LEU A 330 -9.36 2.55 24.32
C LEU A 330 -9.91 2.29 25.73
N SER A 331 -9.06 1.94 26.70
CA SER A 331 -9.52 1.63 28.04
C SER A 331 -9.98 2.85 28.83
N SER A 332 -10.79 2.61 29.88
CA SER A 332 -11.33 3.67 30.74
C SER A 332 -10.21 4.51 31.36
N GLY A 333 -10.35 5.83 31.29
CA GLY A 333 -9.35 6.81 31.76
C GLY A 333 -8.25 7.14 30.75
N TYR A 334 -8.05 6.34 29.70
CA TYR A 334 -7.04 6.59 28.67
C TYR A 334 -7.63 7.04 27.34
N TYR A 335 -8.91 6.76 27.08
CA TYR A 335 -9.59 7.12 25.85
C TYR A 335 -9.49 8.63 25.53
N GLU A 336 -9.83 9.49 26.48
CA GLU A 336 -9.75 10.95 26.32
C GLU A 336 -8.31 11.44 26.18
N ALA A 337 -7.39 10.85 26.96
CA ALA A 337 -5.99 11.27 27.00
C ALA A 337 -5.22 10.89 25.73
N TYR A 338 -5.55 9.77 25.09
CA TYR A 338 -4.83 9.25 23.94
C TYR A 338 -5.68 9.25 22.67
N TYR A 339 -6.73 8.43 22.59
CA TYR A 339 -7.47 8.22 21.34
C TYR A 339 -8.17 9.49 20.86
N LYS A 340 -8.92 10.14 21.74
CA LYS A 340 -9.61 11.40 21.43
C LYS A 340 -8.63 12.51 21.05
N LYS A 341 -7.52 12.62 21.78
CA LYS A 341 -6.47 13.59 21.46
C LYS A 341 -5.82 13.29 20.11
N ALA A 342 -5.53 12.02 19.79
CA ALA A 342 -5.01 11.63 18.50
C ALA A 342 -5.97 11.98 17.35
N GLN A 343 -7.27 11.81 17.52
CA GLN A 343 -8.28 12.25 16.53
C GLN A 343 -8.30 13.77 16.35
N GLN A 344 -8.08 14.53 17.41
CA GLN A 344 -7.93 16.01 17.32
C GLN A 344 -6.68 16.39 16.53
N VAL A 345 -5.54 15.75 16.82
CA VAL A 345 -4.27 15.98 16.09
C VAL A 345 -4.42 15.56 14.62
N ARG A 346 -5.08 14.42 14.32
CA ARG A 346 -5.40 14.03 12.94
C ARG A 346 -6.16 15.14 12.20
N THR A 347 -7.07 15.83 12.87
CA THR A 347 -7.81 16.96 12.30
C THR A 347 -6.89 18.13 11.96
N LEU A 348 -5.87 18.40 12.79
CA LEU A 348 -4.87 19.45 12.51
C LEU A 348 -3.99 19.07 11.33
N ILE A 349 -3.49 17.84 11.28
CA ILE A 349 -2.72 17.32 10.13
C ILE A 349 -3.54 17.45 8.83
N LYS A 350 -4.82 17.04 8.85
CA LYS A 350 -5.68 17.20 7.68
C LYS A 350 -5.85 18.66 7.27
N ARG A 351 -5.91 19.57 8.24
CA ARG A 351 -6.06 21.01 7.99
C ARG A 351 -4.82 21.59 7.30
N ASP A 352 -3.60 21.18 7.69
CA ASP A 352 -2.37 21.60 7.01
C ASP A 352 -2.44 21.29 5.50
N PHE A 353 -2.89 20.08 5.14
CA PHE A 353 -3.06 19.72 3.73
C PHE A 353 -4.15 20.55 3.03
N VAL A 354 -5.28 20.79 3.68
CA VAL A 354 -6.34 21.65 3.12
C VAL A 354 -5.82 23.05 2.86
N ASP A 355 -5.07 23.61 3.81
CA ASP A 355 -4.55 24.98 3.72
C ASP A 355 -3.47 25.08 2.63
N VAL A 356 -2.55 24.12 2.55
CA VAL A 356 -1.48 24.15 1.54
C VAL A 356 -2.01 23.98 0.13
N PHE A 357 -3.02 23.14 -0.08
CA PHE A 357 -3.64 22.95 -1.40
C PHE A 357 -4.51 24.13 -1.88
N ASN A 358 -4.68 25.18 -1.07
CA ASN A 358 -5.19 26.46 -1.58
C ASN A 358 -4.12 27.27 -2.34
N HIS A 359 -2.85 26.87 -2.27
CA HIS A 359 -1.71 27.60 -2.83
C HIS A 359 -0.92 26.81 -3.88
N VAL A 360 -0.98 25.47 -3.80
CA VAL A 360 -0.30 24.55 -4.72
C VAL A 360 -1.26 23.43 -5.18
N ASP A 361 -0.99 22.89 -6.37
CA ASP A 361 -1.80 21.82 -6.96
C ASP A 361 -1.40 20.44 -6.42
N LEU A 362 -0.10 20.26 -6.15
CA LEU A 362 0.51 19.00 -5.73
C LEU A 362 1.61 19.25 -4.71
N LEU A 363 2.01 18.19 -4.00
CA LEU A 363 3.20 18.17 -3.16
C LEU A 363 4.17 17.11 -3.66
N VAL A 364 5.48 17.35 -3.52
CA VAL A 364 6.55 16.39 -3.81
C VAL A 364 7.42 16.20 -2.59
N THR A 365 7.70 14.91 -2.25
CA THR A 365 8.47 14.53 -1.06
C THR A 365 9.27 13.24 -1.31
N PRO A 366 10.24 12.89 -0.44
CA PRO A 366 10.72 11.52 -0.37
C PRO A 366 9.58 10.55 -0.01
N THR A 367 9.63 9.31 -0.51
CA THR A 367 8.68 8.25 -0.09
C THR A 367 9.12 7.59 1.22
N SER A 368 10.41 7.38 1.40
CA SER A 368 11.01 6.79 2.60
C SER A 368 12.31 7.52 2.94
N PRO A 369 12.69 7.59 4.22
CA PRO A 369 13.94 8.26 4.61
C PRO A 369 15.20 7.50 4.19
N THR A 370 15.10 6.21 3.90
CA THR A 370 16.23 5.35 3.52
C THR A 370 15.87 4.46 2.34
N VAL A 371 16.87 3.85 1.70
CA VAL A 371 16.68 2.70 0.81
C VAL A 371 16.32 1.45 1.60
N ALA A 372 16.03 0.33 0.91
CA ALA A 372 15.74 -0.95 1.54
C ALA A 372 16.88 -1.39 2.49
N PHE A 373 16.53 -1.71 3.74
CA PHE A 373 17.46 -2.20 4.77
C PHE A 373 17.57 -3.72 4.75
N LYS A 374 18.57 -4.28 5.45
CA LYS A 374 18.80 -5.74 5.46
C LYS A 374 17.74 -6.49 6.26
N ILE A 375 17.43 -7.70 5.84
CA ILE A 375 16.55 -8.61 6.60
C ILE A 375 17.16 -8.84 7.99
N GLY A 376 16.34 -8.71 9.04
CA GLY A 376 16.74 -8.84 10.44
C GLY A 376 17.31 -7.57 11.08
N GLU A 377 17.62 -6.53 10.31
CA GLU A 377 18.30 -5.33 10.80
C GLU A 377 17.45 -4.54 11.82
N ARG A 378 16.13 -4.47 11.62
CA ARG A 378 15.22 -3.66 12.45
C ARG A 378 14.21 -4.46 13.26
N THR A 379 14.27 -5.79 13.23
CA THR A 379 13.29 -6.66 13.91
C THR A 379 13.24 -6.48 15.43
N ASN A 380 14.37 -6.13 16.05
CA ASN A 380 14.47 -5.90 17.49
C ASN A 380 14.30 -4.43 17.91
N ASP A 381 14.11 -3.53 16.95
CA ASP A 381 13.89 -2.09 17.18
C ASP A 381 12.60 -1.63 16.49
N PRO A 382 11.43 -1.76 17.17
CA PRO A 382 10.16 -1.33 16.60
C PRO A 382 10.12 0.14 16.20
N MET A 383 10.84 1.01 16.91
CA MET A 383 10.85 2.44 16.61
C MET A 383 11.55 2.74 15.29
N SER A 384 12.72 2.13 15.05
CA SER A 384 13.43 2.21 13.78
C SER A 384 12.61 1.64 12.61
N MET A 385 11.85 0.56 12.86
CA MET A 385 10.92 0.01 11.87
C MET A 385 9.81 1.02 11.54
N TYR A 386 9.18 1.62 12.54
CA TYR A 386 8.07 2.56 12.39
C TYR A 386 8.48 3.85 11.66
N LEU A 387 9.71 4.31 11.84
CA LEU A 387 10.26 5.47 11.13
C LEU A 387 10.37 5.25 9.62
N SER A 388 10.34 4.01 9.14
CA SER A 388 10.34 3.71 7.70
C SER A 388 9.13 4.30 6.96
N ASP A 389 8.00 4.53 7.67
CA ASP A 389 6.75 5.04 7.11
C ASP A 389 6.50 6.53 7.46
N VAL A 390 7.45 7.22 8.09
CA VAL A 390 7.25 8.59 8.57
C VAL A 390 6.84 9.56 7.46
N MET A 391 7.33 9.35 6.23
CA MET A 391 7.05 10.19 5.06
C MET A 391 5.69 9.87 4.39
N THR A 392 5.13 8.71 4.63
CA THR A 392 3.87 8.27 3.96
C THR A 392 2.64 8.44 4.85
N ILE A 393 2.78 8.29 6.16
CA ILE A 393 1.70 8.37 7.16
C ILE A 393 0.86 9.65 7.08
N PRO A 394 1.43 10.86 6.89
CA PRO A 394 0.63 12.09 6.88
C PRO A 394 -0.48 12.08 5.83
N ALA A 395 -0.23 11.54 4.63
CA ALA A 395 -1.23 11.40 3.57
C ALA A 395 -2.38 10.45 3.96
N ASN A 396 -2.09 9.39 4.75
CA ASN A 396 -3.13 8.50 5.28
C ASN A 396 -3.98 9.22 6.34
N MET A 397 -3.35 9.97 7.25
CA MET A 397 -4.05 10.76 8.26
C MET A 397 -5.01 11.77 7.62
N ALA A 398 -4.60 12.41 6.54
CA ALA A 398 -5.41 13.36 5.78
C ALA A 398 -6.45 12.71 4.87
N GLY A 399 -6.27 11.43 4.49
CA GLY A 399 -7.15 10.71 3.56
C GLY A 399 -6.97 11.09 2.09
N ILE A 400 -5.87 11.75 1.74
CA ILE A 400 -5.55 12.24 0.38
C ILE A 400 -4.85 11.17 -0.47
N PRO A 401 -4.88 11.26 -1.82
CA PRO A 401 -4.14 10.37 -2.67
C PRO A 401 -2.63 10.64 -2.60
N GLY A 402 -1.83 9.60 -2.84
CA GLY A 402 -0.38 9.69 -2.95
C GLY A 402 0.17 8.59 -3.84
N ILE A 403 1.15 8.92 -4.67
CA ILE A 403 1.86 7.97 -5.55
C ILE A 403 3.35 8.01 -5.26
N SER A 404 4.00 6.85 -5.23
CA SER A 404 5.45 6.73 -5.26
C SER A 404 5.88 6.25 -6.63
N ILE A 405 6.81 6.95 -7.25
CA ILE A 405 7.43 6.56 -8.52
C ILE A 405 8.94 6.39 -8.32
N PRO A 406 9.62 5.55 -9.11
CA PRO A 406 11.08 5.47 -9.10
C PRO A 406 11.72 6.82 -9.44
N GLY A 407 12.54 7.36 -8.55
CA GLY A 407 13.21 8.66 -8.72
C GLY A 407 14.69 8.55 -9.10
N GLY A 408 15.30 7.39 -8.86
CA GLY A 408 16.73 7.16 -9.06
C GLY A 408 17.26 6.08 -8.13
N PHE A 409 18.56 6.11 -7.88
CA PHE A 409 19.25 5.14 -7.04
C PHE A 409 20.15 5.82 -6.00
N ALA A 410 20.16 5.28 -4.79
CA ALA A 410 21.12 5.58 -3.73
C ALA A 410 21.72 4.28 -3.22
N HIS A 411 23.02 4.24 -2.96
CA HIS A 411 23.74 3.00 -2.55
C HIS A 411 23.47 1.80 -3.47
N GLY A 412 23.21 2.03 -4.77
CA GLY A 412 22.85 0.99 -5.75
C GLY A 412 21.45 0.41 -5.62
N LEU A 413 20.57 1.02 -4.83
CA LEU A 413 19.20 0.57 -4.57
C LEU A 413 18.17 1.66 -4.97
N PRO A 414 16.94 1.29 -5.35
CA PRO A 414 15.92 2.24 -5.77
C PRO A 414 15.56 3.26 -4.67
N VAL A 415 15.24 4.47 -5.11
CA VAL A 415 14.69 5.55 -4.30
C VAL A 415 13.35 5.97 -4.90
N GLY A 416 12.30 6.05 -4.08
CA GLY A 416 10.99 6.54 -4.48
C GLY A 416 10.82 8.03 -4.23
N VAL A 417 10.25 8.71 -5.23
CA VAL A 417 9.73 10.08 -5.10
C VAL A 417 8.22 10.01 -4.93
N GLN A 418 7.71 10.66 -3.90
CA GLN A 418 6.28 10.69 -3.60
C GLN A 418 5.65 11.98 -4.10
N LEU A 419 4.55 11.87 -4.84
CA LEU A 419 3.63 12.97 -5.09
C LEU A 419 2.36 12.78 -4.27
N MET A 420 1.78 13.89 -3.78
CA MET A 420 0.51 13.93 -3.07
C MET A 420 -0.37 15.02 -3.66
N ALA A 421 -1.69 14.81 -3.70
CA ALA A 421 -2.66 15.74 -4.30
C ALA A 421 -3.86 15.95 -3.38
N PRO A 422 -4.70 16.98 -3.64
CA PRO A 422 -6.00 17.12 -2.98
C PRO A 422 -6.87 15.87 -3.12
N PRO A 423 -7.82 15.65 -2.22
CA PRO A 423 -8.77 14.54 -2.37
C PRO A 423 -9.43 14.54 -3.75
N LEU A 424 -9.48 13.37 -4.38
CA LEU A 424 -10.10 13.12 -5.70
C LEU A 424 -9.33 13.71 -6.90
N ALA A 425 -8.10 14.19 -6.72
CA ALA A 425 -7.23 14.67 -7.78
C ALA A 425 -6.28 13.58 -8.31
N GLU A 426 -6.73 12.32 -8.38
CA GLU A 426 -5.92 11.21 -8.89
C GLU A 426 -5.49 11.41 -10.34
N ALA A 427 -6.33 12.04 -11.19
CA ALA A 427 -5.97 12.34 -12.57
C ALA A 427 -4.79 13.32 -12.67
N ASP A 428 -4.74 14.34 -11.80
CA ASP A 428 -3.65 15.31 -11.79
C ASP A 428 -2.35 14.71 -11.25
N ILE A 429 -2.42 13.90 -10.18
CA ILE A 429 -1.23 13.24 -9.63
C ILE A 429 -0.63 12.24 -10.62
N LEU A 430 -1.48 11.49 -11.35
CA LEU A 430 -1.05 10.55 -12.39
C LEU A 430 -0.42 11.27 -13.58
N ARG A 431 -1.00 12.38 -14.03
CA ARG A 431 -0.47 13.22 -15.12
C ARG A 431 0.95 13.72 -14.81
N VAL A 432 1.14 14.29 -13.63
CA VAL A 432 2.46 14.80 -13.20
C VAL A 432 3.45 13.65 -13.01
N ALA A 433 3.02 12.55 -12.37
CA ALA A 433 3.83 11.35 -12.18
C ALA A 433 4.29 10.75 -13.53
N HIS A 434 3.40 10.71 -14.54
CA HIS A 434 3.72 10.20 -15.87
C HIS A 434 4.77 11.05 -16.58
N ALA A 435 4.61 12.37 -16.55
CA ALA A 435 5.61 13.28 -17.14
C ALA A 435 6.98 13.14 -16.46
N MET A 436 7.01 13.02 -15.11
CA MET A 436 8.24 12.75 -14.36
C MET A 436 8.87 11.40 -14.72
N GLU A 437 8.07 10.35 -14.80
CA GLU A 437 8.52 9.00 -15.14
C GLU A 437 9.21 8.98 -16.52
N LEU A 438 8.62 9.62 -17.51
CA LEU A 438 9.19 9.71 -18.87
C LEU A 438 10.52 10.49 -18.88
N ASP A 439 10.61 11.58 -18.14
CA ASP A 439 11.82 12.41 -18.08
C ASP A 439 12.95 11.75 -17.28
N LEU A 440 12.64 11.15 -16.12
CA LEU A 440 13.62 10.45 -15.29
C LEU A 440 14.10 9.14 -15.93
N ASN A 441 13.23 8.45 -16.67
CA ASN A 441 13.50 7.19 -17.39
C ASN A 441 14.12 6.09 -16.51
N VAL A 442 13.69 6.01 -15.24
CA VAL A 442 14.22 5.06 -14.25
C VAL A 442 13.38 3.79 -14.18
N SER A 443 12.07 3.87 -14.45
CA SER A 443 11.14 2.73 -14.38
C SER A 443 11.47 1.59 -15.36
N ALA A 444 12.24 1.89 -16.42
CA ALA A 444 12.71 0.89 -17.38
C ALA A 444 13.87 0.03 -16.86
N ILE A 445 14.50 0.40 -15.74
CA ILE A 445 15.65 -0.33 -15.18
C ILE A 445 15.11 -1.51 -14.37
N ALA A 446 15.58 -2.72 -14.70
CA ALA A 446 15.24 -3.95 -14.00
C ALA A 446 16.39 -4.40 -13.09
N PRO A 447 16.14 -5.22 -12.06
CA PRO A 447 17.18 -5.81 -11.26
C PRO A 447 18.14 -6.66 -12.11
N GLU A 448 19.44 -6.34 -12.11
CA GLU A 448 20.45 -6.99 -12.99
C GLU A 448 20.61 -8.50 -12.75
N LYS A 449 20.30 -9.01 -11.56
CA LYS A 449 20.45 -10.42 -11.18
C LYS A 449 19.35 -11.34 -11.66
N MET A 450 18.37 -10.81 -12.40
CA MET A 450 17.17 -11.54 -12.82
C MET A 450 17.04 -11.72 -14.34
N ILE A 451 18.02 -11.29 -15.11
CA ILE A 451 18.11 -11.49 -16.56
C ILE A 451 18.95 -12.71 -16.87
#